data_9de8de32d8beef6aa0eb0653eadff5b1
#
_entry.id   9de8de32d8beef6aa0eb0653eadff5b1
#
_cell.length_a   1.000
_cell.length_b   1.000
_cell.length_c   1.000
_cell.angle_alpha   90.00
_cell.angle_beta   90.00
_cell.angle_gamma   90.00
#
_symmetry.space_group_name_H-M   'P 1'
#
loop_
_entity.id
_entity.type
_entity.pdbx_description
1 polymer ?
#
loop_
_entity_poly.entity_id
_entity_poly.type
_entity_poly.pdbx_seq_one_letter_code
_entity_poly.pdbx_strand_id
1 'polypeptide(L)'
;MDFTLNFCEYNRSNSDYDRIFRPEGSGDFLFLLFKTPMKVYLGGQLTVTRDNACIFYIPGNPQHYQAVRKFRNSYVHFSCGENLAKRFGLPCNEIFYPSDCQEIDHCIQKLHHEYLNREVFSRDYEYALLCQLMITASRELRSTDTGKSADSELCRLFQKIRLEMLTNYEKPWTTEKLCAMANLEKSQFYSCYRNFFDSTPHADLNLLRLEKAKNLLTNEALPVQQVALLCGFSNLSHFSRYFRKNCGCSPSEWARRP
;
A
#
# COMPACT_ATOMS: atom_id res chain seq x y z
N MET A 1 -9.10 -7.46 17.12
CA MET A 1 -9.60 -7.99 15.82
C MET A 1 -9.13 -9.42 15.73
N ASP A 2 -10.04 -10.36 15.61
CA ASP A 2 -9.71 -11.79 15.54
C ASP A 2 -10.01 -12.31 14.14
N PHE A 3 -9.03 -12.23 13.25
CA PHE A 3 -9.07 -12.99 12.01
C PHE A 3 -8.65 -14.44 12.30
N THR A 4 -9.40 -15.36 11.78
CA THR A 4 -9.03 -16.78 11.77
C THR A 4 -9.03 -17.27 10.33
N LEU A 5 -7.86 -17.70 9.83
CA LEU A 5 -7.75 -18.34 8.53
C LEU A 5 -8.39 -19.73 8.60
N ASN A 6 -9.42 -19.97 7.79
CA ASN A 6 -10.12 -21.23 7.75
C ASN A 6 -9.54 -22.15 6.67
N PHE A 7 -9.34 -21.59 5.46
CA PHE A 7 -8.82 -22.33 4.31
C PHE A 7 -8.24 -21.38 3.27
N CYS A 8 -7.16 -21.77 2.62
CA CYS A 8 -6.52 -20.98 1.58
C CYS A 8 -5.98 -21.85 0.46
N GLU A 9 -6.21 -21.42 -0.77
CA GLU A 9 -5.63 -22.05 -1.96
C GLU A 9 -5.04 -20.99 -2.89
N TYR A 10 -3.85 -21.26 -3.35
CA TYR A 10 -3.15 -20.42 -4.29
C TYR A 10 -3.10 -21.08 -5.66
N ASN A 11 -3.48 -20.34 -6.70
CA ASN A 11 -3.40 -20.76 -8.10
C ASN A 11 -4.05 -22.12 -8.38
N ARG A 12 -5.18 -22.37 -7.70
CA ARG A 12 -5.95 -23.60 -7.84
C ARG A 12 -6.49 -23.76 -9.25
N SER A 13 -6.34 -24.95 -9.81
CA SER A 13 -6.96 -25.36 -11.07
C SER A 13 -8.00 -26.43 -10.80
N ASN A 14 -9.21 -26.22 -11.28
CA ASN A 14 -10.26 -27.21 -11.34
C ASN A 14 -10.40 -27.74 -12.79
N SER A 15 -11.32 -28.67 -13.01
CA SER A 15 -11.65 -29.13 -14.36
C SER A 15 -12.14 -27.99 -15.24
N ASP A 16 -11.92 -28.08 -16.55
CA ASP A 16 -12.44 -27.12 -17.50
C ASP A 16 -13.98 -27.06 -17.40
N TYR A 17 -14.56 -25.86 -17.52
CA TYR A 17 -15.99 -25.57 -17.38
C TYR A 17 -16.60 -25.89 -16.01
N ASP A 18 -15.80 -26.19 -14.99
CA ASP A 18 -16.28 -26.49 -13.65
C ASP A 18 -17.08 -25.35 -13.04
N ARG A 19 -17.98 -25.69 -12.13
CA ARG A 19 -18.93 -24.78 -11.50
C ARG A 19 -18.93 -24.92 -9.99
N ILE A 20 -18.89 -23.79 -9.32
CA ILE A 20 -19.13 -23.69 -7.88
C ILE A 20 -20.55 -23.15 -7.69
N PHE A 21 -21.36 -23.86 -6.92
CA PHE A 21 -22.71 -23.45 -6.55
C PHE A 21 -22.96 -23.73 -5.07
N ARG A 22 -23.04 -22.66 -4.29
CA ARG A 22 -23.31 -22.68 -2.85
C ARG A 22 -24.42 -21.69 -2.57
N PRO A 23 -25.70 -22.13 -2.55
CA PRO A 23 -26.85 -21.24 -2.39
C PRO A 23 -26.88 -20.50 -1.05
N GLU A 24 -26.36 -21.11 0.01
CA GLU A 24 -26.25 -20.53 1.37
C GLU A 24 -24.88 -19.92 1.65
N GLY A 25 -24.02 -19.78 0.61
CA GLY A 25 -22.63 -19.35 0.79
C GLY A 25 -21.73 -20.37 1.47
N SER A 26 -20.57 -19.93 1.94
CA SER A 26 -19.58 -20.77 2.65
C SER A 26 -19.67 -20.68 4.18
N GLY A 27 -20.51 -19.80 4.71
CA GLY A 27 -20.63 -19.58 6.15
C GLY A 27 -19.54 -18.67 6.76
N ASP A 28 -18.54 -18.31 5.99
CA ASP A 28 -17.42 -17.43 6.34
C ASP A 28 -17.18 -16.36 5.28
N PHE A 29 -16.21 -15.50 5.50
CA PHE A 29 -15.75 -14.56 4.48
C PHE A 29 -14.92 -15.29 3.42
N LEU A 30 -15.12 -14.94 2.16
CA LEU A 30 -14.34 -15.48 1.05
C LEU A 30 -13.78 -14.32 0.21
N PHE A 31 -12.47 -14.18 0.19
CA PHE A 31 -11.79 -13.34 -0.80
C PHE A 31 -11.36 -14.21 -1.97
N LEU A 32 -11.79 -13.85 -3.17
CA LEU A 32 -11.59 -14.65 -4.38
C LEU A 32 -10.93 -13.79 -5.47
N LEU A 33 -9.84 -14.31 -6.05
CA LEU A 33 -9.15 -13.74 -7.21
C LEU A 33 -9.24 -14.73 -8.37
N PHE A 34 -9.98 -14.39 -9.41
CA PHE A 34 -10.08 -15.18 -10.64
C PHE A 34 -8.89 -14.90 -11.55
N LYS A 35 -8.13 -15.94 -11.86
CA LYS A 35 -7.01 -15.90 -12.81
C LYS A 35 -7.44 -16.05 -14.26
N THR A 36 -8.64 -16.56 -14.48
CA THR A 36 -9.24 -16.81 -15.80
C THR A 36 -10.69 -16.32 -15.81
N PRO A 37 -11.26 -16.01 -16.99
CA PRO A 37 -12.62 -15.50 -17.10
C PRO A 37 -13.65 -16.48 -16.52
N MET A 38 -14.58 -15.94 -15.74
CA MET A 38 -15.68 -16.68 -15.11
C MET A 38 -17.03 -16.09 -15.47
N LYS A 39 -18.03 -16.95 -15.57
CA LYS A 39 -19.44 -16.61 -15.53
C LYS A 39 -19.85 -16.51 -14.08
N VAL A 40 -20.20 -15.35 -13.60
CA VAL A 40 -20.57 -15.11 -12.19
C VAL A 40 -22.02 -14.67 -12.14
N TYR A 41 -22.78 -15.31 -11.24
CA TYR A 41 -24.19 -15.00 -11.01
C TYR A 41 -24.31 -14.24 -9.69
N LEU A 42 -24.64 -12.95 -9.75
CA LEU A 42 -24.82 -12.07 -8.61
C LEU A 42 -26.18 -11.38 -8.70
N GLY A 43 -26.98 -11.44 -7.62
CA GLY A 43 -28.30 -10.81 -7.59
C GLY A 43 -29.25 -11.24 -8.73
N GLY A 44 -29.12 -12.47 -9.22
CA GLY A 44 -29.90 -12.99 -10.35
C GLY A 44 -29.39 -12.58 -11.74
N GLN A 45 -28.29 -11.83 -11.81
CA GLN A 45 -27.68 -11.42 -13.08
C GLN A 45 -26.42 -12.22 -13.38
N LEU A 46 -26.25 -12.61 -14.65
CA LEU A 46 -25.05 -13.24 -15.16
C LEU A 46 -24.07 -12.18 -15.68
N THR A 47 -22.86 -12.18 -15.14
CA THR A 47 -21.76 -11.38 -15.63
C THR A 47 -20.59 -12.26 -16.03
N VAL A 48 -19.97 -12.00 -17.17
CA VAL A 48 -18.71 -12.66 -17.56
C VAL A 48 -17.54 -11.77 -17.17
N THR A 49 -16.66 -12.26 -16.33
CA THR A 49 -15.49 -11.51 -15.89
C THR A 49 -14.37 -11.57 -16.95
N ARG A 50 -13.47 -10.60 -16.90
CA ARG A 50 -12.13 -10.72 -17.47
C ARG A 50 -11.18 -11.33 -16.45
N ASP A 51 -9.94 -11.60 -16.85
CA ASP A 51 -8.87 -12.05 -15.95
C ASP A 51 -8.67 -11.04 -14.81
N ASN A 52 -8.21 -11.54 -13.68
CA ASN A 52 -7.91 -10.77 -12.47
C ASN A 52 -9.11 -10.05 -11.84
N ALA A 53 -10.31 -10.57 -12.03
CA ALA A 53 -11.47 -10.13 -11.28
C ALA A 53 -11.39 -10.60 -9.83
N CYS A 54 -11.75 -9.74 -8.89
CA CYS A 54 -11.90 -10.08 -7.48
C CYS A 54 -13.36 -10.03 -7.05
N ILE A 55 -13.69 -10.85 -6.05
CA ILE A 55 -14.96 -10.78 -5.33
C ILE A 55 -14.67 -11.00 -3.85
N PHE A 56 -15.29 -10.17 -3.01
CA PHE A 56 -15.28 -10.35 -1.57
C PHE A 56 -16.68 -10.74 -1.10
N TYR A 57 -16.87 -12.05 -0.85
CA TYR A 57 -18.14 -12.59 -0.33
C TYR A 57 -18.18 -12.47 1.18
N ILE A 58 -19.30 -12.00 1.70
CA ILE A 58 -19.61 -12.02 3.14
C ILE A 58 -20.36 -13.30 3.50
N PRO A 59 -20.33 -13.74 4.77
CA PRO A 59 -21.04 -14.95 5.23
C PRO A 59 -22.52 -14.94 4.85
N GLY A 60 -23.05 -16.12 4.48
CA GLY A 60 -24.46 -16.30 4.13
C GLY A 60 -24.88 -15.83 2.75
N ASN A 61 -23.95 -15.29 1.94
CA ASN A 61 -24.29 -14.87 0.57
C ASN A 61 -24.08 -15.99 -0.45
N PRO A 62 -25.02 -16.17 -1.39
CA PRO A 62 -24.92 -17.20 -2.42
C PRO A 62 -23.65 -17.03 -3.26
N GLN A 63 -22.98 -18.14 -3.54
CA GLN A 63 -21.79 -18.18 -4.39
C GLN A 63 -22.11 -19.05 -5.61
N HIS A 64 -22.18 -18.42 -6.78
CA HIS A 64 -22.44 -19.14 -8.01
C HIS A 64 -21.55 -18.57 -9.12
N TYR A 65 -20.53 -19.37 -9.50
CA TYR A 65 -19.63 -19.03 -10.60
C TYR A 65 -19.16 -20.28 -11.34
N GLN A 66 -18.93 -20.13 -12.62
CA GLN A 66 -18.53 -21.17 -13.54
C GLN A 66 -17.41 -20.69 -14.46
N ALA A 67 -16.41 -21.52 -14.72
CA ALA A 67 -15.40 -21.19 -15.70
C ALA A 67 -15.99 -21.02 -17.12
N VAL A 68 -15.53 -20.00 -17.83
CA VAL A 68 -15.86 -19.86 -19.26
C VAL A 68 -15.22 -21.01 -20.05
N ARG A 69 -13.99 -21.36 -19.72
CA ARG A 69 -13.24 -22.50 -20.22
C ARG A 69 -12.37 -23.08 -19.13
N LYS A 70 -11.20 -22.48 -18.86
CA LYS A 70 -10.26 -22.90 -17.82
C LYS A 70 -10.68 -22.32 -16.47
N PHE A 71 -10.60 -23.13 -15.43
CA PHE A 71 -10.86 -22.72 -14.06
C PHE A 71 -9.54 -22.54 -13.33
N ARG A 72 -9.11 -21.28 -13.11
CA ARG A 72 -7.97 -20.96 -12.26
C ARG A 72 -8.29 -19.78 -11.35
N ASN A 73 -8.07 -19.97 -10.07
CA ASN A 73 -8.30 -18.94 -9.06
C ASN A 73 -7.34 -19.08 -7.88
N SER A 74 -7.24 -18.03 -7.09
CA SER A 74 -6.66 -18.03 -5.75
C SER A 74 -7.73 -17.54 -4.79
N TYR A 75 -7.83 -18.12 -3.59
CA TYR A 75 -8.88 -17.73 -2.65
C TYR A 75 -8.52 -17.98 -1.20
N VAL A 76 -9.16 -17.21 -0.33
CA VAL A 76 -8.95 -17.25 1.11
C VAL A 76 -10.29 -17.24 1.81
N HIS A 77 -10.58 -18.29 2.56
CA HIS A 77 -11.69 -18.40 3.50
C HIS A 77 -11.22 -18.02 4.91
N PHE A 78 -11.92 -17.12 5.56
CA PHE A 78 -11.57 -16.69 6.91
C PHE A 78 -12.78 -16.20 7.70
N SER A 79 -12.67 -16.23 9.01
CA SER A 79 -13.67 -15.72 9.95
C SER A 79 -13.19 -14.46 10.64
N CYS A 80 -14.12 -13.54 10.93
CA CYS A 80 -13.86 -12.32 11.68
C CYS A 80 -15.14 -11.85 12.38
N GLY A 81 -15.00 -11.35 13.61
CA GLY A 81 -16.13 -10.80 14.38
C GLY A 81 -16.52 -9.36 14.02
N GLU A 82 -15.84 -8.70 13.10
CA GLU A 82 -16.05 -7.30 12.73
C GLU A 82 -16.67 -7.14 11.34
N ASN A 83 -17.28 -5.97 11.11
CA ASN A 83 -17.75 -5.58 9.77
C ASN A 83 -16.59 -5.09 8.90
N LEU A 84 -15.94 -6.01 8.21
CA LEU A 84 -14.76 -5.77 7.38
C LEU A 84 -15.06 -4.88 6.17
N ALA A 85 -16.24 -4.99 5.59
CA ALA A 85 -16.66 -4.16 4.46
C ALA A 85 -16.61 -2.67 4.82
N LYS A 86 -17.19 -2.32 5.96
CA LYS A 86 -17.18 -0.93 6.44
C LYS A 86 -15.77 -0.45 6.78
N ARG A 87 -14.95 -1.32 7.38
CA ARG A 87 -13.60 -0.95 7.81
C ARG A 87 -12.65 -0.70 6.65
N PHE A 88 -12.63 -1.60 5.66
CA PHE A 88 -11.70 -1.53 4.55
C PHE A 88 -12.29 -0.87 3.30
N GLY A 89 -13.61 -0.60 3.29
CA GLY A 89 -14.30 0.00 2.14
C GLY A 89 -14.25 -0.89 0.89
N LEU A 90 -14.24 -2.21 1.07
CA LEU A 90 -14.33 -3.17 -0.02
C LEU A 90 -15.78 -3.42 -0.41
N PRO A 91 -16.11 -3.49 -1.73
CA PRO A 91 -17.42 -3.90 -2.18
C PRO A 91 -17.66 -5.36 -1.80
N CYS A 92 -18.84 -5.61 -1.23
CA CYS A 92 -19.23 -6.95 -0.83
C CYS A 92 -20.16 -7.57 -1.85
N ASN A 93 -19.90 -8.84 -2.20
CA ASN A 93 -20.71 -9.59 -3.16
C ASN A 93 -20.82 -8.92 -4.53
N GLU A 94 -19.79 -8.20 -4.90
CA GLU A 94 -19.68 -7.50 -6.19
C GLU A 94 -18.36 -7.84 -6.86
N ILE A 95 -18.35 -7.81 -8.19
CA ILE A 95 -17.12 -7.98 -8.97
C ILE A 95 -16.38 -6.65 -9.00
N PHE A 96 -15.10 -6.69 -8.64
CA PHE A 96 -14.22 -5.53 -8.77
C PHE A 96 -12.89 -5.90 -9.42
N TYR A 97 -12.19 -4.90 -9.93
CA TYR A 97 -10.92 -5.07 -10.63
C TYR A 97 -9.88 -4.17 -9.99
N PRO A 98 -8.96 -4.72 -9.22
CA PRO A 98 -7.80 -3.97 -8.73
C PRO A 98 -6.97 -3.38 -9.88
N SER A 99 -6.32 -2.26 -9.66
CA SER A 99 -5.42 -1.65 -10.67
C SER A 99 -4.19 -2.52 -10.91
N ASP A 100 -3.68 -3.16 -9.85
CA ASP A 100 -2.64 -4.18 -9.90
C ASP A 100 -3.01 -5.35 -8.97
N CYS A 101 -2.96 -6.57 -9.51
CA CYS A 101 -3.25 -7.80 -8.76
C CYS A 101 -2.00 -8.49 -8.21
N GLN A 102 -0.79 -8.05 -8.54
CA GLN A 102 0.43 -8.76 -8.17
C GLN A 102 0.61 -8.86 -6.66
N GLU A 103 0.42 -7.76 -5.95
CA GLU A 103 0.53 -7.74 -4.47
C GLU A 103 -0.58 -8.54 -3.79
N ILE A 104 -1.80 -8.50 -4.33
CA ILE A 104 -2.94 -9.33 -3.84
C ILE A 104 -2.60 -10.80 -4.01
N ASP A 105 -2.13 -11.18 -5.19
CA ASP A 105 -1.75 -12.55 -5.50
C ASP A 105 -0.61 -13.05 -4.60
N HIS A 106 0.38 -12.20 -4.38
CA HIS A 106 1.51 -12.50 -3.50
C HIS A 106 1.09 -12.65 -2.03
N CYS A 107 0.14 -11.83 -1.55
CA CYS A 107 -0.43 -12.01 -0.22
C CYS A 107 -1.14 -13.37 -0.08
N ILE A 108 -1.93 -13.78 -1.09
CA ILE A 108 -2.62 -15.07 -1.07
C ILE A 108 -1.60 -16.23 -1.14
N GLN A 109 -0.53 -16.09 -1.92
CA GLN A 109 0.55 -17.07 -1.99
C GLN A 109 1.22 -17.28 -0.63
N LYS A 110 1.54 -16.19 0.09
CA LYS A 110 2.11 -16.27 1.43
C LYS A 110 1.16 -16.90 2.43
N LEU A 111 -0.13 -16.52 2.40
CA LEU A 111 -1.17 -17.13 3.23
C LEU A 111 -1.28 -18.63 3.00
N HIS A 112 -1.26 -19.06 1.73
CA HIS A 112 -1.32 -20.48 1.37
C HIS A 112 -0.09 -21.24 1.87
N HIS A 113 1.11 -20.65 1.73
CA HIS A 113 2.35 -21.24 2.22
C HIS A 113 2.31 -21.41 3.75
N GLU A 114 1.88 -20.36 4.48
CA GLU A 114 1.77 -20.39 5.93
C GLU A 114 0.71 -21.40 6.42
N TYR A 115 -0.44 -21.44 5.72
CA TYR A 115 -1.52 -22.38 6.00
C TYR A 115 -1.05 -23.86 5.91
N LEU A 116 -0.15 -24.16 4.96
CA LEU A 116 0.39 -25.50 4.77
C LEU A 116 1.48 -25.86 5.79
N ASN A 117 2.38 -24.93 6.12
CA ASN A 117 3.59 -25.19 6.91
C ASN A 117 3.39 -25.00 8.41
N ARG A 118 2.54 -24.07 8.82
CA ARG A 118 2.22 -23.76 10.22
C ARG A 118 3.45 -23.60 11.11
N GLU A 119 4.31 -22.64 10.77
CA GLU A 119 5.52 -22.35 11.51
C GLU A 119 5.26 -21.68 12.88
N VAL A 120 6.30 -21.38 13.61
CA VAL A 120 6.20 -20.64 14.89
C VAL A 120 5.54 -19.26 14.63
N PHE A 121 4.60 -18.88 15.48
CA PHE A 121 3.76 -17.66 15.31
C PHE A 121 2.85 -17.66 14.07
N SER A 122 2.50 -18.83 13.53
CA SER A 122 1.65 -18.97 12.35
C SER A 122 0.37 -18.13 12.44
N ARG A 123 -0.36 -18.18 13.56
CA ARG A 123 -1.60 -17.41 13.74
C ARG A 123 -1.39 -15.89 13.66
N ASP A 124 -0.30 -15.39 14.25
CA ASP A 124 0.02 -13.96 14.23
C ASP A 124 0.41 -13.52 12.81
N TYR A 125 1.13 -14.38 12.11
CA TYR A 125 1.55 -14.12 10.74
C TYR A 125 0.37 -14.20 9.75
N GLU A 126 -0.50 -15.21 9.85
CA GLU A 126 -1.77 -15.31 9.10
C GLU A 126 -2.64 -14.06 9.32
N TYR A 127 -2.76 -13.61 10.58
CA TYR A 127 -3.46 -12.37 10.90
C TYR A 127 -2.85 -11.15 10.19
N ALA A 128 -1.54 -10.99 10.24
CA ALA A 128 -0.84 -9.88 9.58
C ALA A 128 -1.04 -9.92 8.05
N LEU A 129 -0.95 -11.10 7.43
CA LEU A 129 -1.16 -11.30 6.01
C LEU A 129 -2.60 -11.04 5.57
N LEU A 130 -3.61 -11.45 6.38
CA LEU A 130 -5.02 -11.14 6.12
C LEU A 130 -5.28 -9.63 6.19
N CYS A 131 -4.70 -8.94 7.19
CA CYS A 131 -4.75 -7.48 7.24
C CYS A 131 -4.09 -6.85 6.00
N GLN A 132 -2.92 -7.33 5.60
CA GLN A 132 -2.23 -6.86 4.39
C GLN A 132 -3.09 -7.06 3.14
N LEU A 133 -3.70 -8.24 2.96
CA LEU A 133 -4.57 -8.54 1.83
C LEU A 133 -5.73 -7.55 1.74
N MET A 134 -6.45 -7.30 2.85
CA MET A 134 -7.58 -6.37 2.88
C MET A 134 -7.15 -4.92 2.58
N ILE A 135 -6.04 -4.47 3.16
CA ILE A 135 -5.48 -3.12 2.92
C ILE A 135 -5.07 -2.97 1.47
N THR A 136 -4.35 -3.95 0.92
CA THR A 136 -3.89 -3.93 -0.47
C THR A 136 -5.06 -3.88 -1.44
N ALA A 137 -6.04 -4.77 -1.27
CA ALA A 137 -7.24 -4.80 -2.11
C ALA A 137 -8.01 -3.46 -2.07
N SER A 138 -8.15 -2.87 -0.87
CA SER A 138 -8.79 -1.56 -0.70
C SER A 138 -8.03 -0.43 -1.40
N ARG A 139 -6.70 -0.42 -1.33
CA ARG A 139 -5.86 0.60 -1.98
C ARG A 139 -5.92 0.48 -3.50
N GLU A 140 -5.83 -0.75 -4.02
CA GLU A 140 -5.89 -1.02 -5.44
C GLU A 140 -7.28 -0.69 -6.04
N LEU A 141 -8.35 -0.91 -5.29
CA LEU A 141 -9.69 -0.52 -5.69
C LEU A 141 -9.85 1.01 -5.79
N ARG A 142 -9.39 1.74 -4.78
CA ARG A 142 -9.46 3.22 -4.77
C ARG A 142 -8.64 3.85 -5.89
N SER A 143 -7.52 3.21 -6.29
CA SER A 143 -6.75 3.70 -7.45
C SER A 143 -7.47 3.47 -8.79
N THR A 144 -8.47 2.58 -8.86
CA THR A 144 -9.35 2.42 -10.03
C THR A 144 -10.51 3.41 -10.04
N ASP A 145 -11.10 3.73 -8.86
CA ASP A 145 -12.24 4.66 -8.74
C ASP A 145 -11.84 6.12 -8.99
N THR A 146 -10.60 6.49 -8.65
CA THR A 146 -10.04 7.80 -9.03
C THR A 146 -9.83 7.95 -10.54
N GLY A 147 -10.25 6.95 -11.31
CA GLY A 147 -10.18 6.89 -12.77
C GLY A 147 -8.73 6.83 -13.26
N LYS A 148 -8.53 6.49 -14.53
CA LYS A 148 -7.34 6.84 -15.31
C LYS A 148 -7.34 8.36 -15.55
N SER A 149 -7.55 9.17 -14.49
CA SER A 149 -7.42 10.60 -14.58
C SER A 149 -5.93 10.92 -14.57
N ALA A 150 -5.55 11.90 -15.36
CA ALA A 150 -4.20 12.46 -15.35
C ALA A 150 -3.73 12.78 -13.90
N ASP A 151 -4.65 13.07 -12.99
CA ASP A 151 -4.41 13.31 -11.56
C ASP A 151 -3.89 12.09 -10.80
N SER A 152 -4.34 10.87 -11.12
CA SER A 152 -3.86 9.64 -10.45
C SER A 152 -2.43 9.30 -10.87
N GLU A 153 -2.12 9.42 -12.17
CA GLU A 153 -0.76 9.22 -12.68
C GLU A 153 0.18 10.31 -12.18
N LEU A 154 -0.31 11.54 -12.14
CA LEU A 154 0.43 12.67 -11.59
C LEU A 154 0.72 12.48 -10.10
N CYS A 155 -0.25 12.04 -9.29
CA CYS A 155 -0.06 11.74 -7.88
C CYS A 155 1.01 10.65 -7.66
N ARG A 156 0.97 9.55 -8.42
CA ARG A 156 1.98 8.49 -8.38
C ARG A 156 3.38 9.01 -8.76
N LEU A 157 3.47 9.86 -9.78
CA LEU A 157 4.72 10.50 -10.16
C LEU A 157 5.26 11.37 -9.01
N PHE A 158 4.43 12.18 -8.37
CA PHE A 158 4.82 13.01 -7.24
C PHE A 158 5.23 12.17 -6.02
N GLN A 159 4.54 11.07 -5.73
CA GLN A 159 4.95 10.11 -4.68
C GLN A 159 6.35 9.55 -4.95
N LYS A 160 6.63 9.18 -6.21
CA LYS A 160 7.94 8.67 -6.63
C LYS A 160 9.03 9.74 -6.49
N ILE A 161 8.77 10.96 -6.96
CA ILE A 161 9.70 12.10 -6.82
C ILE A 161 9.99 12.40 -5.35
N ARG A 162 8.94 12.44 -4.51
CA ARG A 162 9.08 12.66 -3.08
C ARG A 162 9.89 11.57 -2.41
N LEU A 163 9.61 10.31 -2.72
CA LEU A 163 10.36 9.17 -2.20
C LEU A 163 11.83 9.24 -2.60
N GLU A 164 12.14 9.52 -3.85
CA GLU A 164 13.52 9.65 -4.33
C GLU A 164 14.26 10.79 -3.63
N MET A 165 13.61 11.95 -3.50
CA MET A 165 14.15 13.11 -2.78
C MET A 165 14.45 12.78 -1.31
N LEU A 166 13.51 12.15 -0.61
CA LEU A 166 13.65 11.83 0.81
C LEU A 166 14.61 10.66 1.06
N THR A 167 14.70 9.70 0.15
CA THR A 167 15.68 8.61 0.25
C THR A 167 17.11 9.11 0.05
N ASN A 168 17.31 10.10 -0.81
CA ASN A 168 18.62 10.69 -1.11
C ASN A 168 18.73 12.11 -0.53
N TYR A 169 18.31 12.29 0.71
CA TYR A 169 18.18 13.61 1.36
C TYR A 169 19.48 14.40 1.45
N GLU A 170 20.62 13.73 1.47
CA GLU A 170 21.96 14.33 1.53
C GLU A 170 22.36 15.06 0.23
N LYS A 171 21.77 14.69 -0.91
CA LYS A 171 22.08 15.25 -2.21
C LYS A 171 21.53 16.68 -2.37
N PRO A 172 22.12 17.50 -3.25
CA PRO A 172 21.56 18.81 -3.58
C PRO A 172 20.27 18.64 -4.41
N TRP A 173 19.17 19.01 -3.81
CA TRP A 173 17.86 19.04 -4.44
C TRP A 173 17.49 20.49 -4.76
N THR A 174 17.44 20.83 -6.05
CA THR A 174 17.03 22.15 -6.52
C THR A 174 15.59 22.10 -7.05
N THR A 175 14.94 23.26 -7.05
CA THR A 175 13.59 23.38 -7.62
C THR A 175 13.56 22.96 -9.08
N GLU A 176 14.58 23.36 -9.84
CA GLU A 176 14.70 23.05 -11.27
C GLU A 176 14.77 21.55 -11.52
N LYS A 177 15.55 20.83 -10.71
CA LYS A 177 15.65 19.36 -10.80
C LYS A 177 14.31 18.70 -10.52
N LEU A 178 13.61 19.13 -9.47
CA LEU A 178 12.30 18.56 -9.10
C LEU A 178 11.24 18.86 -10.16
N CYS A 179 11.21 20.06 -10.70
CA CYS A 179 10.32 20.44 -11.79
C CYS A 179 10.60 19.64 -13.07
N ALA A 180 11.87 19.42 -13.42
CA ALA A 180 12.27 18.62 -14.56
C ALA A 180 11.83 17.16 -14.43
N MET A 181 11.90 16.57 -13.22
CA MET A 181 11.43 15.20 -12.97
C MET A 181 9.91 15.04 -13.18
N ALA A 182 9.14 16.09 -12.90
CA ALA A 182 7.70 16.09 -13.10
C ALA A 182 7.28 16.59 -14.51
N ASN A 183 8.21 17.13 -15.27
CA ASN A 183 7.95 17.86 -16.51
C ASN A 183 6.90 18.97 -16.34
N LEU A 184 7.03 19.76 -15.28
CA LEU A 184 6.11 20.84 -14.91
C LEU A 184 6.84 22.13 -14.65
N GLU A 185 6.17 23.25 -14.92
CA GLU A 185 6.61 24.58 -14.51
C GLU A 185 6.57 24.73 -12.98
N LYS A 186 7.42 25.60 -12.42
CA LYS A 186 7.61 25.78 -10.99
C LYS A 186 6.30 26.02 -10.23
N SER A 187 5.44 26.87 -10.72
CA SER A 187 4.15 27.21 -10.09
C SER A 187 3.21 25.99 -10.02
N GLN A 188 3.11 25.26 -11.12
CA GLN A 188 2.31 24.05 -11.22
C GLN A 188 2.85 22.95 -10.31
N PHE A 189 4.18 22.74 -10.32
CA PHE A 189 4.84 21.75 -9.46
C PHE A 189 4.54 21.99 -7.98
N TYR A 190 4.71 23.23 -7.49
CA TYR A 190 4.45 23.54 -6.08
C TYR A 190 2.97 23.46 -5.73
N SER A 191 2.07 23.83 -6.63
CA SER A 191 0.63 23.67 -6.44
C SER A 191 0.24 22.20 -6.30
N CYS A 192 0.70 21.34 -7.22
CA CYS A 192 0.46 19.90 -7.16
C CYS A 192 1.07 19.27 -5.90
N TYR A 193 2.31 19.60 -5.57
CA TYR A 193 2.97 19.06 -4.38
C TYR A 193 2.21 19.40 -3.10
N ARG A 194 1.77 20.66 -2.96
CA ARG A 194 0.97 21.10 -1.81
C ARG A 194 -0.38 20.39 -1.77
N ASN A 195 -1.03 20.21 -2.92
CA ASN A 195 -2.31 19.52 -3.00
C ASN A 195 -2.20 18.04 -2.58
N PHE A 196 -1.10 17.35 -2.97
CA PHE A 196 -0.92 15.94 -2.66
C PHE A 196 -0.40 15.67 -1.24
N PHE A 197 0.43 16.57 -0.67
CA PHE A 197 1.17 16.31 0.57
C PHE A 197 0.94 17.35 1.68
N ASP A 198 0.14 18.38 1.43
CA ASP A 198 -0.09 19.51 2.34
C ASP A 198 1.22 20.13 2.86
N SER A 199 2.26 20.13 2.01
CA SER A 199 3.62 20.55 2.33
C SER A 199 4.33 21.14 1.11
N THR A 200 5.60 21.50 1.28
CA THR A 200 6.49 21.83 0.16
C THR A 200 7.69 20.90 0.12
N PRO A 201 8.30 20.65 -1.06
CA PRO A 201 9.47 19.76 -1.17
C PRO A 201 10.61 20.15 -0.21
N HIS A 202 10.88 21.45 -0.11
CA HIS A 202 11.94 21.93 0.78
C HIS A 202 11.59 21.79 2.26
N ALA A 203 10.32 21.94 2.64
CA ALA A 203 9.88 21.71 4.01
C ALA A 203 10.05 20.25 4.42
N ASP A 204 9.59 19.33 3.58
CA ASP A 204 9.72 17.88 3.82
C ASP A 204 11.19 17.46 3.90
N LEU A 205 12.01 17.92 2.94
CA LEU A 205 13.43 17.61 2.90
C LEU A 205 14.17 18.15 4.14
N ASN A 206 13.92 19.40 4.50
CA ASN A 206 14.58 20.01 5.65
C ASN A 206 14.13 19.39 6.97
N LEU A 207 12.87 18.97 7.09
CA LEU A 207 12.38 18.27 8.26
C LEU A 207 13.11 16.93 8.42
N LEU A 208 13.22 16.13 7.35
CA LEU A 208 13.94 14.86 7.37
C LEU A 208 15.43 15.06 7.71
N ARG A 209 16.09 16.05 7.07
CA ARG A 209 17.48 16.39 7.35
C ARG A 209 17.70 16.75 8.82
N LEU A 210 16.75 17.47 9.42
CA LEU A 210 16.79 17.83 10.83
C LEU A 210 16.70 16.60 11.73
N GLU A 211 15.79 15.68 11.45
CA GLU A 211 15.67 14.43 12.22
C GLU A 211 16.92 13.55 12.10
N LYS A 212 17.51 13.46 10.90
CA LYS A 212 18.79 12.78 10.71
C LYS A 212 19.93 13.44 11.48
N ALA A 213 19.97 14.80 11.46
CA ALA A 213 20.98 15.54 12.22
C ALA A 213 20.86 15.32 13.73
N LYS A 214 19.65 15.30 14.30
CA LYS A 214 19.42 14.97 15.70
C LYS A 214 20.00 13.59 16.05
N ASN A 215 19.71 12.60 15.24
CA ASN A 215 20.19 11.22 15.44
C ASN A 215 21.74 11.14 15.40
N LEU A 216 22.38 11.76 14.40
CA LEU A 216 23.85 11.78 14.28
C LEU A 216 24.52 12.51 15.44
N LEU A 217 23.96 13.64 15.87
CA LEU A 217 24.46 14.40 17.00
C LEU A 217 24.35 13.64 18.34
N THR A 218 23.32 12.81 18.50
CA THR A 218 23.10 12.04 19.74
C THR A 218 23.91 10.76 19.76
N ASN A 219 23.96 10.02 18.63
CA ASN A 219 24.45 8.64 18.64
C ASN A 219 25.91 8.47 18.19
N GLU A 220 26.46 9.40 17.38
CA GLU A 220 27.75 9.20 16.74
C GLU A 220 28.85 10.14 17.19
N ALA A 221 28.57 11.06 18.12
CA ALA A 221 29.52 12.06 18.64
C ALA A 221 30.33 12.81 17.57
N LEU A 222 29.73 13.00 16.38
CA LEU A 222 30.37 13.65 15.24
C LEU A 222 30.45 15.18 15.43
N PRO A 223 31.48 15.83 14.88
CA PRO A 223 31.54 17.30 14.83
C PRO A 223 30.32 17.89 14.11
N VAL A 224 29.76 18.97 14.66
CA VAL A 224 28.56 19.64 14.11
C VAL A 224 28.71 19.98 12.63
N GLN A 225 29.89 20.37 12.19
CA GLN A 225 30.17 20.65 10.79
C GLN A 225 30.03 19.42 9.90
N GLN A 226 30.53 18.28 10.36
CA GLN A 226 30.41 17.01 9.64
C GLN A 226 28.96 16.54 9.59
N VAL A 227 28.20 16.65 10.68
CA VAL A 227 26.77 16.35 10.71
C VAL A 227 26.00 17.20 9.71
N ALA A 228 26.27 18.52 9.65
CA ALA A 228 25.64 19.41 8.68
C ALA A 228 25.84 18.92 7.23
N LEU A 229 27.07 18.56 6.87
CA LEU A 229 27.42 18.04 5.55
C LEU A 229 26.73 16.71 5.24
N LEU A 230 26.78 15.74 6.17
CA LEU A 230 26.13 14.43 6.01
C LEU A 230 24.61 14.53 5.87
N CYS A 231 24.02 15.58 6.45
CA CYS A 231 22.59 15.86 6.31
C CYS A 231 22.26 16.74 5.08
N GLY A 232 23.24 17.02 4.22
CA GLY A 232 23.02 17.77 2.98
C GLY A 232 22.88 19.28 3.14
N PHE A 233 23.34 19.86 4.27
CA PHE A 233 23.42 21.30 4.45
C PHE A 233 24.79 21.79 3.95
N SER A 234 24.78 22.57 2.89
CA SER A 234 26.01 23.17 2.31
C SER A 234 26.58 24.33 3.14
N ASN A 235 25.79 24.89 4.07
CA ASN A 235 26.18 26.04 4.87
C ASN A 235 25.90 25.78 6.36
N LEU A 236 26.98 25.76 7.16
CA LEU A 236 26.91 25.50 8.60
C LEU A 236 26.11 26.56 9.37
N SER A 237 26.22 27.84 8.97
CA SER A 237 25.46 28.90 9.62
C SER A 237 23.96 28.80 9.34
N HIS A 238 23.59 28.38 8.12
CA HIS A 238 22.20 28.11 7.77
C HIS A 238 21.69 26.90 8.57
N PHE A 239 22.45 25.82 8.63
CA PHE A 239 22.12 24.63 9.43
C PHE A 239 21.88 24.98 10.91
N SER A 240 22.83 25.69 11.53
CA SER A 240 22.75 26.03 12.95
C SER A 240 21.55 26.93 13.28
N ARG A 241 21.21 27.87 12.43
CA ARG A 241 20.01 28.72 12.57
C ARG A 241 18.72 27.90 12.40
N TYR A 242 18.68 27.06 11.37
CA TYR A 242 17.53 26.19 11.10
C TYR A 242 17.31 25.22 12.25
N PHE A 243 18.38 24.57 12.72
CA PHE A 243 18.34 23.63 13.86
C PHE A 243 17.83 24.34 15.12
N ARG A 244 18.40 25.50 15.49
CA ARG A 244 17.98 26.24 16.67
C ARG A 244 16.52 26.70 16.59
N LYS A 245 16.08 27.14 15.43
CA LYS A 245 14.68 27.55 15.21
C LYS A 245 13.69 26.41 15.47
N ASN A 246 14.03 25.18 15.09
CA ASN A 246 13.12 24.04 15.18
C ASN A 246 13.30 23.20 16.46
N CYS A 247 14.48 23.24 17.09
CA CYS A 247 14.80 22.43 18.28
C CYS A 247 14.90 23.25 19.57
N GLY A 248 14.84 24.58 19.48
CA GLY A 248 14.95 25.48 20.65
C GLY A 248 16.37 25.65 21.18
N CYS A 249 17.35 24.86 20.73
CA CYS A 249 18.76 24.93 21.14
C CYS A 249 19.70 24.74 19.94
N SER A 250 20.97 25.07 20.11
CA SER A 250 21.99 24.88 19.07
C SER A 250 22.33 23.39 18.87
N PRO A 251 22.87 23.00 17.70
CA PRO A 251 23.36 21.63 17.48
C PRO A 251 24.39 21.18 18.52
N SER A 252 25.28 22.06 18.95
CA SER A 252 26.29 21.77 19.97
C SER A 252 25.70 21.55 21.36
N GLU A 253 24.66 22.30 21.72
CA GLU A 253 23.91 22.08 22.96
C GLU A 253 23.11 20.77 22.90
N TRP A 254 22.56 20.44 21.73
CA TRP A 254 21.84 19.18 21.52
C TRP A 254 22.76 17.97 21.70
N ALA A 255 23.97 17.99 21.12
CA ALA A 255 24.95 16.91 21.20
C ALA A 255 25.48 16.66 22.63
N ARG A 256 25.30 17.61 23.56
CA ARG A 256 25.72 17.47 24.97
C ARG A 256 24.59 17.00 25.90
N ARG A 257 23.41 16.77 25.36
CA ARG A 257 22.29 16.24 26.16
C ARG A 257 22.57 14.79 26.57
N PRO A 258 22.35 14.43 27.86
CA PRO A 258 22.56 13.07 28.33
C PRO A 258 21.58 12.09 27.70
#